data_088c4595613815143ae36eb460f952bf
#
_entry.id   088c4595613815143ae36eb460f952bf
#
_cell.length_a   1.000
_cell.length_b   1.000
_cell.length_c   1.000
_cell.angle_alpha   90.00
_cell.angle_beta   90.00
_cell.angle_gamma   90.00
#
_symmetry.space_group_name_H-M   'P 1'
#
loop_
_entity.id
_entity.type
_entity.pdbx_description
1 polymer ?
#
loop_
_entity_poly.entity_id
_entity_poly.type
_entity_poly.pdbx_seq_one_letter_code
_entity_poly.pdbx_strand_id
1 'polypeptide(L)'
;MIDSKPAVFLSYASEDAAAAASICAALRGAGIEVWFDQSELRGGDAWDHHIRNQIRDCALFVPIISAHTQNRPEGYFRLEWDLAEQRSHMIVRSKAFIVPVCVDDTPDTRAEVPEAFLKAQWTRLPGGVTTQPFCDRIATLLAGSEPARRPRGPAPAMVPVPTRRKFPWPAIAAAAVLVIAAIGWQAWRQLQSRK
;
A
#
# COMPACT_ATOMS: atom_id res chain seq x y z
N MET A 1 -16.38 7.49 8.76
CA MET A 1 -15.11 6.80 8.45
C MET A 1 -15.01 5.65 9.43
N ILE A 2 -15.10 4.42 8.94
CA ILE A 2 -14.92 3.22 9.75
C ILE A 2 -13.43 3.15 10.05
N ASP A 3 -13.05 3.36 11.31
CA ASP A 3 -11.67 3.18 11.79
C ASP A 3 -11.37 1.66 11.71
N SER A 4 -10.98 1.17 10.53
CA SER A 4 -10.55 -0.21 10.39
C SER A 4 -9.21 -0.36 11.08
N LYS A 5 -9.15 -1.29 12.07
CA LYS A 5 -7.89 -1.62 12.73
C LYS A 5 -6.87 -2.07 11.69
N PRO A 6 -5.58 -1.72 11.88
CA PRO A 6 -4.54 -2.19 10.98
C PRO A 6 -4.46 -3.72 11.02
N ALA A 7 -4.66 -4.37 9.87
CA ALA A 7 -4.72 -5.83 9.77
C ALA A 7 -3.42 -6.43 9.22
N VAL A 8 -3.12 -7.65 9.64
CA VAL A 8 -2.07 -8.50 9.09
C VAL A 8 -2.68 -9.41 8.03
N PHE A 9 -2.10 -9.45 6.83
CA PHE A 9 -2.43 -10.46 5.82
C PHE A 9 -1.46 -11.64 5.94
N LEU A 10 -1.99 -12.85 6.14
CA LEU A 10 -1.20 -14.08 6.29
C LEU A 10 -1.31 -14.90 5.01
N SER A 11 -0.19 -15.03 4.28
CA SER A 11 -0.09 -15.75 3.01
C SER A 11 0.63 -17.08 3.21
N TYR A 12 0.10 -18.19 2.69
CA TYR A 12 0.66 -19.53 2.92
C TYR A 12 0.27 -20.50 1.79
N ALA A 13 1.04 -21.57 1.62
CA ALA A 13 0.63 -22.70 0.80
C ALA A 13 -0.34 -23.60 1.58
N SER A 14 -1.29 -24.24 0.89
CA SER A 14 -2.32 -25.10 1.53
C SER A 14 -1.76 -26.17 2.46
N GLU A 15 -0.58 -26.68 2.13
CA GLU A 15 0.12 -27.68 2.92
C GLU A 15 0.55 -27.14 4.30
N ASP A 16 0.73 -25.81 4.40
CA ASP A 16 1.13 -25.13 5.64
C ASP A 16 -0.06 -24.59 6.45
N ALA A 17 -1.29 -24.98 6.09
CA ALA A 17 -2.53 -24.48 6.72
C ALA A 17 -2.54 -24.65 8.25
N ALA A 18 -1.98 -25.75 8.78
CA ALA A 18 -1.91 -25.97 10.22
C ALA A 18 -0.98 -24.96 10.92
N ALA A 19 0.19 -24.70 10.34
CA ALA A 19 1.14 -23.72 10.87
C ALA A 19 0.56 -22.30 10.76
N ALA A 20 -0.08 -21.97 9.64
CA ALA A 20 -0.75 -20.69 9.42
C ALA A 20 -1.90 -20.47 10.42
N ALA A 21 -2.72 -21.48 10.69
CA ALA A 21 -3.79 -21.42 11.68
C ALA A 21 -3.25 -21.18 13.10
N SER A 22 -2.14 -21.84 13.47
CA SER A 22 -1.48 -21.64 14.76
C SER A 22 -1.00 -20.19 14.92
N ILE A 23 -0.32 -19.64 13.91
CA ILE A 23 0.15 -18.25 13.88
C ILE A 23 -1.03 -17.28 13.95
N CYS A 24 -2.07 -17.53 13.16
CA CYS A 24 -3.28 -16.71 13.15
C CYS A 24 -3.95 -16.66 14.54
N ALA A 25 -4.10 -17.83 15.18
CA ALA A 25 -4.70 -17.92 16.51
C ALA A 25 -3.92 -17.14 17.56
N ALA A 26 -2.57 -17.25 17.54
CA ALA A 26 -1.71 -16.53 18.48
C ALA A 26 -1.78 -14.99 18.28
N LEU A 27 -1.73 -14.52 17.03
CA LEU A 27 -1.84 -13.11 16.73
C LEU A 27 -3.22 -12.54 17.13
N ARG A 28 -4.30 -13.26 16.82
CA ARG A 28 -5.66 -12.89 17.25
C ARG A 28 -5.80 -12.89 18.77
N GLY A 29 -5.19 -13.88 19.46
CA GLY A 29 -5.10 -13.91 20.91
C GLY A 29 -4.39 -12.71 21.52
N ALA A 30 -3.44 -12.13 20.80
CA ALA A 30 -2.78 -10.87 21.15
C ALA A 30 -3.56 -9.60 20.73
N GLY A 31 -4.82 -9.74 20.27
CA GLY A 31 -5.68 -8.62 19.87
C GLY A 31 -5.37 -8.02 18.50
N ILE A 32 -4.57 -8.69 17.68
CA ILE A 32 -4.19 -8.29 16.33
C ILE A 32 -5.23 -8.81 15.34
N GLU A 33 -5.68 -7.95 14.43
CA GLU A 33 -6.55 -8.36 13.34
C GLU A 33 -5.74 -9.09 12.26
N VAL A 34 -6.19 -10.29 11.90
CA VAL A 34 -5.53 -11.13 10.90
C VAL A 34 -6.51 -11.54 9.82
N TRP A 35 -6.18 -11.18 8.59
CA TRP A 35 -6.83 -11.69 7.39
C TRP A 35 -6.16 -12.99 6.99
N PHE A 36 -6.87 -14.05 7.18
CA PHE A 36 -6.44 -15.42 6.99
C PHE A 36 -7.56 -16.14 6.25
N ASP A 37 -7.29 -16.51 5.01
CA ASP A 37 -8.26 -17.22 4.20
C ASP A 37 -7.88 -18.68 4.04
N GLN A 38 -8.81 -19.57 4.38
CA GLN A 38 -8.66 -21.02 4.24
C GLN A 38 -9.23 -21.55 2.92
N SER A 39 -9.76 -20.69 2.06
CA SER A 39 -10.52 -21.11 0.89
C SER A 39 -9.74 -21.00 -0.42
N GLU A 40 -8.58 -21.66 -0.56
CA GLU A 40 -7.91 -21.85 -1.85
C GLU A 40 -8.82 -22.46 -2.94
N LEU A 41 -9.99 -22.99 -2.57
CA LEU A 41 -10.93 -23.68 -3.44
C LEU A 41 -11.97 -22.77 -4.13
N ARG A 42 -11.98 -21.47 -3.84
CA ARG A 42 -12.93 -20.53 -4.43
C ARG A 42 -12.23 -19.61 -5.43
N GLY A 43 -11.84 -20.19 -6.58
CA GLY A 43 -11.34 -19.37 -7.70
C GLY A 43 -12.48 -18.59 -8.37
N GLY A 44 -12.12 -17.46 -9.00
CA GLY A 44 -12.98 -16.61 -9.80
C GLY A 44 -12.67 -15.13 -9.64
N ASP A 45 -13.09 -14.30 -10.61
CA ASP A 45 -12.77 -12.87 -10.68
C ASP A 45 -13.09 -12.08 -9.39
N ALA A 46 -14.20 -12.43 -8.72
CA ALA A 46 -14.59 -11.81 -7.46
C ALA A 46 -13.60 -12.12 -6.31
N TRP A 47 -12.99 -13.31 -6.33
CA TRP A 47 -11.99 -13.75 -5.38
C TRP A 47 -10.65 -13.02 -5.58
N ASP A 48 -10.17 -12.93 -6.83
CA ASP A 48 -8.96 -12.19 -7.17
C ASP A 48 -9.07 -10.73 -6.76
N HIS A 49 -10.23 -10.11 -6.97
CA HIS A 49 -10.49 -8.74 -6.51
C HIS A 49 -10.43 -8.61 -4.99
N HIS A 50 -10.95 -9.59 -4.26
CA HIS A 50 -10.93 -9.58 -2.80
C HIS A 50 -9.49 -9.65 -2.25
N ILE A 51 -8.70 -10.60 -2.73
CA ILE A 51 -7.28 -10.77 -2.36
C ILE A 51 -6.47 -9.50 -2.67
N ARG A 52 -6.62 -8.94 -3.88
CA ARG A 52 -5.92 -7.70 -4.26
C ARG A 52 -6.27 -6.54 -3.34
N ASN A 53 -7.54 -6.41 -2.95
CA ASN A 53 -7.99 -5.39 -2.02
C ASN A 53 -7.41 -5.62 -0.62
N GLN A 54 -7.43 -6.84 -0.11
CA GLN A 54 -6.83 -7.15 1.18
C GLN A 54 -5.34 -6.88 1.21
N ILE A 55 -4.57 -7.30 0.19
CA ILE A 55 -3.14 -7.03 0.10
C ILE A 55 -2.89 -5.52 -0.03
N ARG A 56 -3.73 -4.77 -0.75
CA ARG A 56 -3.64 -3.30 -0.84
C ARG A 56 -3.90 -2.62 0.50
N ASP A 57 -4.80 -3.13 1.31
CA ASP A 57 -5.32 -2.44 2.49
C ASP A 57 -4.69 -2.94 3.80
N CYS A 58 -4.04 -4.13 3.82
CA CYS A 58 -3.38 -4.65 5.02
C CYS A 58 -2.24 -3.73 5.49
N ALA A 59 -1.98 -3.70 6.79
CA ALA A 59 -0.89 -2.94 7.37
C ALA A 59 0.45 -3.68 7.28
N LEU A 60 0.43 -5.01 7.45
CA LEU A 60 1.58 -5.90 7.32
C LEU A 60 1.20 -7.11 6.47
N PHE A 61 2.16 -7.57 5.68
CA PHE A 61 2.09 -8.82 4.92
C PHE A 61 3.05 -9.84 5.52
N VAL A 62 2.52 -10.99 5.93
CA VAL A 62 3.28 -12.07 6.58
C VAL A 62 3.24 -13.31 5.68
N PRO A 63 4.24 -13.50 4.79
CA PRO A 63 4.37 -14.72 4.01
C PRO A 63 4.91 -15.84 4.90
N ILE A 64 4.27 -17.02 4.83
CA ILE A 64 4.78 -18.26 5.41
C ILE A 64 5.64 -18.95 4.37
N ILE A 65 6.88 -19.21 4.73
CA ILE A 65 7.90 -19.85 3.88
C ILE A 65 8.21 -21.22 4.45
N SER A 66 8.23 -22.23 3.59
CA SER A 66 8.48 -23.62 3.95
C SER A 66 9.04 -24.38 2.76
N ALA A 67 9.46 -25.63 2.97
CA ALA A 67 9.78 -26.55 1.90
C ALA A 67 8.60 -26.77 0.94
N HIS A 68 7.35 -26.69 1.42
CA HIS A 68 6.17 -26.78 0.56
C HIS A 68 6.12 -25.62 -0.43
N THR A 69 6.32 -24.38 0.04
CA THR A 69 6.36 -23.21 -0.85
C THR A 69 7.51 -23.25 -1.83
N GLN A 70 8.64 -23.89 -1.48
CA GLN A 70 9.79 -24.03 -2.38
C GLN A 70 9.52 -25.08 -3.47
N ASN A 71 8.89 -26.20 -3.12
CA ASN A 71 8.62 -27.31 -4.01
C ASN A 71 7.39 -27.11 -4.90
N ARG A 72 6.56 -26.12 -4.61
CA ARG A 72 5.32 -25.83 -5.35
C ARG A 72 5.53 -24.65 -6.30
N PRO A 73 5.67 -24.89 -7.62
CA PRO A 73 5.94 -23.83 -8.60
C PRO A 73 4.73 -22.91 -8.82
N GLU A 74 3.51 -23.39 -8.54
CA GLU A 74 2.25 -22.69 -8.78
C GLU A 74 1.38 -22.66 -7.53
N GLY A 75 0.56 -21.61 -7.36
CA GLY A 75 -0.40 -21.46 -6.27
C GLY A 75 -0.77 -20.00 -6.04
N TYR A 76 -1.91 -19.78 -5.38
CA TYR A 76 -2.37 -18.42 -5.08
C TYR A 76 -1.36 -17.65 -4.23
N PHE A 77 -0.64 -18.30 -3.33
CA PHE A 77 0.40 -17.63 -2.54
C PHE A 77 1.48 -16.97 -3.41
N ARG A 78 1.80 -17.51 -4.60
CA ARG A 78 2.74 -16.88 -5.53
C ARG A 78 2.20 -15.55 -6.05
N LEU A 79 0.92 -15.51 -6.44
CA LEU A 79 0.25 -14.27 -6.85
C LEU A 79 0.21 -13.25 -5.70
N GLU A 80 -0.09 -13.70 -4.48
CA GLU A 80 -0.10 -12.86 -3.29
C GLU A 80 1.28 -12.27 -2.99
N TRP A 81 2.34 -13.06 -3.14
CA TRP A 81 3.72 -12.64 -2.96
C TRP A 81 4.14 -11.58 -3.98
N ASP A 82 3.79 -11.77 -5.25
CA ASP A 82 4.06 -10.79 -6.31
C ASP A 82 3.33 -9.47 -6.04
N LEU A 83 2.06 -9.53 -5.64
CA LEU A 83 1.29 -8.34 -5.28
C LEU A 83 1.88 -7.60 -4.07
N ALA A 84 2.33 -8.35 -3.06
CA ALA A 84 2.96 -7.77 -1.88
C ALA A 84 4.32 -7.13 -2.23
N GLU A 85 5.13 -7.75 -3.08
CA GLU A 85 6.38 -7.17 -3.56
C GLU A 85 6.13 -5.87 -4.33
N GLN A 86 5.20 -5.87 -5.30
CA GLN A 86 4.83 -4.67 -6.06
C GLN A 86 4.40 -3.53 -5.12
N ARG A 87 3.56 -3.85 -4.13
CA ARG A 87 3.13 -2.86 -3.13
C ARG A 87 4.29 -2.36 -2.27
N SER A 88 5.23 -3.22 -1.90
CA SER A 88 6.39 -2.85 -1.08
C SER A 88 7.23 -1.74 -1.71
N HIS A 89 7.32 -1.71 -3.03
CA HIS A 89 8.04 -0.66 -3.77
C HIS A 89 7.39 0.72 -3.67
N MET A 90 6.09 0.79 -3.36
CA MET A 90 5.34 2.03 -3.18
C MET A 90 5.35 2.53 -1.73
N ILE A 91 5.88 1.75 -0.80
CA ILE A 91 5.95 2.08 0.63
C ILE A 91 7.32 2.69 0.94
N VAL A 92 7.34 3.72 1.77
CA VAL A 92 8.60 4.34 2.22
C VAL A 92 9.49 3.30 2.94
N ARG A 93 10.79 3.31 2.66
CA ARG A 93 11.74 2.29 3.17
C ARG A 93 11.81 2.17 4.69
N SER A 94 11.46 3.23 5.41
CA SER A 94 11.43 3.25 6.89
C SER A 94 10.23 2.51 7.49
N LYS A 95 9.21 2.19 6.69
CA LYS A 95 8.01 1.49 7.15
C LYS A 95 8.11 0.01 6.80
N ALA A 96 8.11 -0.84 7.83
CA ALA A 96 8.02 -2.28 7.62
C ALA A 96 6.65 -2.63 7.02
N PHE A 97 6.65 -3.50 6.01
CA PHE A 97 5.45 -4.02 5.38
C PHE A 97 5.48 -5.54 5.27
N ILE A 98 6.61 -6.10 4.84
CA ILE A 98 6.78 -7.55 4.67
C ILE A 98 7.53 -8.09 5.89
N VAL A 99 6.96 -9.11 6.53
CA VAL A 99 7.53 -9.79 7.69
C VAL A 99 7.56 -11.30 7.41
N PRO A 100 8.62 -11.82 6.77
CA PRO A 100 8.69 -13.22 6.40
C PRO A 100 8.80 -14.14 7.63
N VAL A 101 8.02 -15.22 7.62
CA VAL A 101 8.02 -16.27 8.65
C VAL A 101 8.38 -17.58 7.99
N CYS A 102 9.43 -18.25 8.48
CA CYS A 102 9.82 -19.58 8.06
C CYS A 102 9.36 -20.59 9.12
N VAL A 103 8.61 -21.61 8.69
CA VAL A 103 8.00 -22.60 9.60
C VAL A 103 8.76 -23.92 9.65
N ASP A 104 9.87 -24.03 8.93
CA ASP A 104 10.77 -25.20 8.90
C ASP A 104 12.25 -24.78 8.78
N ASP A 105 13.10 -25.66 8.31
CA ASP A 105 14.54 -25.42 8.14
C ASP A 105 14.91 -24.85 6.76
N THR A 106 13.95 -24.37 5.97
CA THR A 106 14.20 -23.75 4.66
C THR A 106 15.23 -22.62 4.79
N PRO A 107 16.37 -22.69 4.07
CA PRO A 107 17.42 -21.67 4.15
C PRO A 107 17.00 -20.40 3.41
N ASP A 108 17.15 -19.25 4.07
CA ASP A 108 16.86 -17.92 3.49
C ASP A 108 17.74 -17.58 2.29
N THR A 109 18.98 -18.09 2.26
CA THR A 109 19.96 -17.80 1.19
C THR A 109 19.66 -18.51 -0.14
N ARG A 110 18.77 -19.49 -0.16
CA ARG A 110 18.44 -20.29 -1.36
C ARG A 110 16.94 -20.37 -1.64
N ALA A 111 16.15 -19.64 -0.86
CA ALA A 111 14.71 -19.68 -1.02
C ALA A 111 14.26 -18.94 -2.30
N GLU A 112 13.39 -19.58 -3.08
CA GLU A 112 12.72 -18.97 -4.22
C GLU A 112 11.56 -18.11 -3.73
N VAL A 113 11.90 -16.87 -3.38
CA VAL A 113 10.96 -15.86 -2.89
C VAL A 113 11.24 -14.52 -3.58
N PRO A 114 10.28 -13.58 -3.62
CA PRO A 114 10.51 -12.23 -4.12
C PRO A 114 11.69 -11.54 -3.43
N GLU A 115 12.39 -10.66 -4.15
CA GLU A 115 13.59 -9.98 -3.65
C GLU A 115 13.31 -9.16 -2.37
N ALA A 116 12.13 -8.58 -2.27
CA ALA A 116 11.72 -7.82 -1.08
C ALA A 116 11.70 -8.68 0.20
N PHE A 117 11.46 -9.99 0.07
CA PHE A 117 11.45 -10.90 1.23
C PHE A 117 12.87 -11.20 1.70
N LEU A 118 13.83 -11.31 0.78
CA LEU A 118 15.25 -11.53 1.11
C LEU A 118 15.88 -10.31 1.81
N LYS A 119 15.35 -9.12 1.56
CA LYS A 119 15.80 -7.88 2.21
C LYS A 119 15.23 -7.69 3.61
N ALA A 120 14.19 -8.44 3.97
CA ALA A 120 13.55 -8.39 5.28
C ALA A 120 14.19 -9.41 6.23
N GLN A 121 14.15 -9.11 7.53
CA GLN A 121 14.59 -10.07 8.55
C GLN A 121 13.54 -11.17 8.73
N TRP A 122 13.92 -12.40 8.45
CA TRP A 122 13.05 -13.55 8.64
C TRP A 122 12.90 -13.91 10.13
N THR A 123 11.71 -14.37 10.48
CA THR A 123 11.44 -14.95 11.79
C THR A 123 11.22 -16.45 11.62
N ARG A 124 11.93 -17.27 12.41
CA ARG A 124 11.75 -18.72 12.39
C ARG A 124 10.76 -19.15 13.47
N LEU A 125 9.69 -19.80 13.04
CA LEU A 125 8.64 -20.34 13.90
C LEU A 125 8.36 -21.79 13.51
N PRO A 126 9.21 -22.75 13.92
CA PRO A 126 9.07 -24.15 13.54
C PRO A 126 7.66 -24.67 13.82
N GLY A 127 7.02 -25.30 12.80
CA GLY A 127 5.64 -25.78 12.89
C GLY A 127 4.58 -24.71 13.15
N GLY A 128 4.93 -23.41 13.01
CA GLY A 128 4.02 -22.31 13.31
C GLY A 128 3.86 -22.00 14.79
N VAL A 129 4.73 -22.55 15.65
CA VAL A 129 4.69 -22.27 17.10
C VAL A 129 5.20 -20.86 17.34
N THR A 130 4.29 -19.98 17.72
CA THR A 130 4.59 -18.56 17.96
C THR A 130 5.14 -18.35 19.36
N THR A 131 5.97 -17.30 19.48
CA THR A 131 6.50 -16.83 20.76
C THR A 131 5.91 -15.47 21.10
N GLN A 132 5.85 -15.14 22.41
CA GLN A 132 5.39 -13.81 22.83
C GLN A 132 6.20 -12.67 22.17
N PRO A 133 7.55 -12.74 22.07
CA PRO A 133 8.32 -11.71 21.37
C PRO A 133 7.94 -11.51 19.91
N PHE A 134 7.47 -12.55 19.22
CA PHE A 134 6.97 -12.41 17.85
C PHE A 134 5.66 -11.59 17.82
N CYS A 135 4.69 -11.92 18.68
CA CYS A 135 3.43 -11.17 18.77
C CYS A 135 3.68 -9.71 19.15
N ASP A 136 4.58 -9.44 20.09
CA ASP A 136 4.94 -8.09 20.52
C ASP A 136 5.62 -7.30 19.38
N ARG A 137 6.47 -7.96 18.60
CA ARG A 137 7.09 -7.37 17.40
C ARG A 137 6.03 -6.96 16.38
N ILE A 138 5.07 -7.86 16.06
CA ILE A 138 3.99 -7.54 15.13
C ILE A 138 3.15 -6.38 15.64
N ALA A 139 2.77 -6.39 16.92
CA ALA A 139 2.02 -5.28 17.54
C ALA A 139 2.77 -3.94 17.45
N THR A 140 4.08 -3.95 17.71
CA THR A 140 4.94 -2.75 17.60
C THR A 140 5.00 -2.22 16.17
N LEU A 141 5.14 -3.12 15.18
CA LEU A 141 5.16 -2.73 13.76
C LEU A 141 3.81 -2.16 13.31
N LEU A 142 2.70 -2.68 13.81
CA LEU A 142 1.36 -2.16 13.54
C LEU A 142 1.15 -0.78 14.19
N ALA A 143 1.59 -0.58 15.43
CA ALA A 143 1.51 0.71 16.11
C ALA A 143 2.33 1.80 15.40
N GLY A 144 3.51 1.46 14.87
CA GLY A 144 4.32 2.35 14.03
C GLY A 144 3.71 2.60 12.64
N SER A 145 2.73 1.81 12.25
CA SER A 145 2.00 1.94 10.98
C SER A 145 0.76 2.83 11.09
N GLU A 146 0.29 3.13 12.30
CA GLU A 146 -0.73 4.16 12.49
C GLU A 146 -0.16 5.51 12.02
N PRO A 147 -0.91 6.28 11.18
CA PRO A 147 -0.54 7.66 10.92
C PRO A 147 -0.45 8.33 12.28
N ALA A 148 0.76 8.81 12.63
CA ALA A 148 0.98 9.51 13.90
C ALA A 148 -0.18 10.49 14.08
N ARG A 149 -1.06 10.25 15.05
CA ARG A 149 -2.04 11.25 15.48
C ARG A 149 -1.22 12.46 15.88
N ARG A 150 -1.07 13.40 14.93
CA ARG A 150 -0.52 14.71 15.28
C ARG A 150 -1.31 15.16 16.49
N PRO A 151 -0.67 15.42 17.64
CA PRO A 151 -1.37 16.05 18.75
C PRO A 151 -2.06 17.26 18.12
N ARG A 152 -3.38 17.34 18.26
CA ARG A 152 -4.13 18.53 17.88
C ARG A 152 -3.56 19.64 18.75
N GLY A 153 -2.57 20.33 18.21
CA GLY A 153 -2.13 21.59 18.77
C GLY A 153 -3.36 22.50 18.90
N PRO A 154 -3.40 23.41 19.85
CA PRO A 154 -4.51 24.34 20.01
C PRO A 154 -4.80 24.93 18.62
N ALA A 155 -6.09 24.94 18.25
CA ALA A 155 -6.52 25.42 16.94
C ALA A 155 -5.84 26.76 16.69
N PRO A 156 -5.15 26.97 15.54
CA PRO A 156 -4.59 28.26 15.24
C PRO A 156 -5.73 29.28 15.27
N ALA A 157 -5.55 30.33 16.08
CA ALA A 157 -6.47 31.46 16.12
C ALA A 157 -6.71 31.88 14.66
N MET A 158 -7.99 31.99 14.28
CA MET A 158 -8.39 32.41 12.95
C MET A 158 -7.72 33.75 12.64
N VAL A 159 -6.64 33.73 11.88
CA VAL A 159 -6.09 34.92 11.25
C VAL A 159 -7.13 35.34 10.21
N PRO A 160 -7.67 36.57 10.25
CA PRO A 160 -8.63 37.01 9.24
C PRO A 160 -7.96 36.91 7.86
N VAL A 161 -8.56 36.10 7.00
CA VAL A 161 -8.12 35.95 5.60
C VAL A 161 -8.24 37.32 4.95
N PRO A 162 -7.14 37.92 4.42
CA PRO A 162 -7.25 39.17 3.68
C PRO A 162 -8.18 38.96 2.49
N THR A 163 -9.24 39.75 2.42
CA THR A 163 -10.20 39.73 1.33
C THR A 163 -9.44 39.91 0.02
N ARG A 164 -9.49 38.90 -0.83
CA ARG A 164 -8.86 38.85 -2.15
C ARG A 164 -9.36 40.08 -2.94
N ARG A 165 -8.49 41.08 -3.15
CA ARG A 165 -8.77 42.22 -4.07
C ARG A 165 -9.19 41.61 -5.39
N LYS A 166 -10.41 41.96 -5.83
CA LYS A 166 -10.91 41.55 -7.14
C LYS A 166 -10.02 42.23 -8.19
N PHE A 167 -9.22 41.41 -8.87
CA PHE A 167 -8.42 41.88 -10.00
C PHE A 167 -9.36 42.32 -11.13
N PRO A 168 -9.26 43.54 -11.69
CA PRO A 168 -10.18 44.01 -12.70
C PRO A 168 -9.87 43.35 -14.05
N TRP A 169 -10.38 42.13 -14.25
CA TRP A 169 -10.22 41.41 -15.51
C TRP A 169 -10.84 42.08 -16.75
N PRO A 170 -11.92 42.90 -16.68
CA PRO A 170 -12.48 43.50 -17.88
C PRO A 170 -11.56 44.51 -18.57
N ALA A 171 -10.56 45.09 -17.88
CA ALA A 171 -9.65 46.06 -18.49
C ALA A 171 -8.62 45.45 -19.45
N ILE A 172 -8.22 44.17 -19.23
CA ILE A 172 -7.23 43.50 -20.08
C ILE A 172 -7.87 42.97 -21.37
N ALA A 173 -9.13 42.55 -21.33
CA ALA A 173 -9.86 42.09 -22.51
C ALA A 173 -10.10 43.22 -23.53
N ALA A 174 -10.36 44.44 -23.08
CA ALA A 174 -10.57 45.58 -23.94
C ALA A 174 -9.30 46.03 -24.71
N ALA A 175 -8.13 45.94 -24.09
CA ALA A 175 -6.85 46.26 -24.73
C ALA A 175 -6.47 45.27 -25.85
N ALA A 176 -6.73 43.97 -25.65
CA ALA A 176 -6.45 42.94 -26.65
C ALA A 176 -7.29 43.07 -27.93
N VAL A 177 -8.55 43.46 -27.80
CA VAL A 177 -9.46 43.68 -28.95
C VAL A 177 -9.02 44.85 -29.80
N LEU A 178 -8.56 45.95 -29.19
CA LEU A 178 -8.10 47.15 -29.93
C LEU A 178 -6.80 46.85 -30.71
N VAL A 179 -5.88 46.02 -30.18
CA VAL A 179 -4.64 45.65 -30.87
C VAL A 179 -4.95 44.77 -32.09
N ILE A 180 -5.86 43.84 -31.99
CA ILE A 180 -6.24 42.95 -33.10
C ILE A 180 -6.95 43.78 -34.21
N ALA A 181 -7.81 44.74 -33.87
CA ALA A 181 -8.48 45.60 -34.81
C ALA A 181 -7.50 46.53 -35.57
N ALA A 182 -6.48 47.05 -34.87
CA ALA A 182 -5.44 47.88 -35.48
C ALA A 182 -4.56 47.12 -36.49
N ILE A 183 -4.18 45.86 -36.13
CA ILE A 183 -3.39 45.01 -37.03
C ILE A 183 -4.22 44.61 -38.26
N GLY A 184 -5.47 44.24 -38.10
CA GLY A 184 -6.38 43.91 -39.20
C GLY A 184 -6.60 45.08 -40.16
N TRP A 185 -6.74 46.29 -39.63
CA TRP A 185 -6.91 47.51 -40.45
C TRP A 185 -5.65 47.88 -41.23
N GLN A 186 -4.46 47.73 -40.65
CA GLN A 186 -3.20 47.95 -41.35
C GLN A 186 -2.98 46.94 -42.49
N ALA A 187 -3.28 45.66 -42.26
CA ALA A 187 -3.18 44.63 -43.28
C ALA A 187 -4.15 44.86 -44.44
N TRP A 188 -5.37 45.29 -44.17
CA TRP A 188 -6.36 45.65 -45.19
C TRP A 188 -5.95 46.86 -46.01
N ARG A 189 -5.38 47.89 -45.40
CA ARG A 189 -4.89 49.09 -46.05
C ARG A 189 -3.71 48.80 -46.99
N GLN A 190 -2.79 47.88 -46.63
CA GLN A 190 -1.69 47.45 -47.51
C GLN A 190 -2.17 46.66 -48.73
N LEU A 191 -3.24 45.88 -48.57
CA LEU A 191 -3.82 45.13 -49.69
C LEU A 191 -4.50 46.07 -50.73
N GLN A 192 -5.02 47.21 -50.33
CA GLN A 192 -5.65 48.20 -51.23
C GLN A 192 -4.62 49.07 -51.96
N SER A 193 -3.43 49.26 -51.41
CA SER A 193 -2.39 50.12 -52.05
C SER A 193 -1.56 49.32 -53.10
N ARG A 194 -1.85 48.02 -53.30
CA ARG A 194 -1.23 47.20 -54.33
C ARG A 194 -2.10 46.92 -55.57
N LYS A 195 -3.23 47.56 -55.68
CA LYS A 195 -4.05 47.63 -56.90
C LYS A 195 -3.94 49.04 -57.52
#